data_264c6ecdc4d73b8bcba3e78f91f05826
#
_entry.id   264c6ecdc4d73b8bcba3e78f91f05826
#
_cell.length_a   1.000
_cell.length_b   1.000
_cell.length_c   1.000
_cell.angle_alpha   90.00
_cell.angle_beta   90.00
_cell.angle_gamma   90.00
#
_symmetry.space_group_name_H-M   'P 1'
#
loop_
_entity.id
_entity.type
_entity.pdbx_description
1 polymer ?
#
loop_
_entity_poly.entity_id
_entity_poly.type
_entity_poly.pdbx_seq_one_letter_code
_entity_poly.pdbx_strand_id
1 'polypeptide(L)'
;MSERIALVTGGSRGLGKNAVLKLAAEGTGIILTWNNSQQEAQDVVREIEGKGGKAAALQLNVGDTASFSRFAQQVKDTLQHVWQRDTFDYLVNNAGTGLYEPYTETTEAQFDDALNIHFKGPFFLTQQLLPLIKDGGRILNVSSGLARFTQPGSGTYAAMKGAMEVLTRYQAKELGARGISVNIIAPGAIETDFGGGRVRDNAELNQLLASQTALGRVGLPDDIGDAIAALLSDKLGWMNAQRIEVSGGMFL
;
A
#
# COMPACT_ATOMS: atom_id res chain seq x y z
N MET A 1 -25.99 1.21 6.07
CA MET A 1 -24.78 0.42 6.36
C MET A 1 -23.82 1.32 7.15
N SER A 2 -23.12 0.82 8.17
CA SER A 2 -22.09 1.63 8.87
C SER A 2 -20.98 1.98 7.90
N GLU A 3 -20.45 3.21 8.00
CA GLU A 3 -19.29 3.70 7.24
C GLU A 3 -18.12 2.70 7.33
N ARG A 4 -17.51 2.33 6.21
CA ARG A 4 -16.28 1.54 6.19
C ARG A 4 -15.11 2.42 6.59
N ILE A 5 -14.07 1.85 7.21
CA ILE A 5 -12.86 2.57 7.59
C ILE A 5 -11.65 1.82 7.01
N ALA A 6 -10.78 2.54 6.31
CA ALA A 6 -9.53 2.02 5.77
C ALA A 6 -8.33 2.62 6.50
N LEU A 7 -7.38 1.77 6.88
CA LEU A 7 -6.04 2.19 7.29
C LEU A 7 -5.07 1.96 6.12
N VAL A 8 -4.45 3.05 5.64
CA VAL A 8 -3.51 3.01 4.50
C VAL A 8 -2.14 3.49 4.93
N THR A 9 -1.15 2.62 4.88
CA THR A 9 0.23 3.02 5.21
C THR A 9 0.87 3.81 4.07
N GLY A 10 1.57 4.92 4.40
CA GLY A 10 2.19 5.78 3.41
C GLY A 10 1.19 6.55 2.56
N GLY A 11 0.10 7.05 3.18
CA GLY A 11 -1.00 7.73 2.50
C GLY A 11 -0.79 9.22 2.21
N SER A 12 0.37 9.81 2.53
CA SER A 12 0.61 11.25 2.37
C SER A 12 0.94 11.68 0.94
N ARG A 13 1.45 10.77 0.09
CA ARG A 13 1.84 11.04 -1.30
C ARG A 13 1.74 9.80 -2.20
N GLY A 14 1.98 9.99 -3.50
CA GLY A 14 2.07 8.90 -4.48
C GLY A 14 0.83 8.03 -4.53
N LEU A 15 1.02 6.72 -4.66
CA LEU A 15 -0.07 5.73 -4.75
C LEU A 15 -0.96 5.73 -3.51
N GLY A 16 -0.35 5.85 -2.31
CA GLY A 16 -1.10 5.87 -1.07
C GLY A 16 -2.04 7.06 -0.97
N LYS A 17 -1.59 8.28 -1.33
CA LYS A 17 -2.45 9.47 -1.40
C LYS A 17 -3.61 9.25 -2.36
N ASN A 18 -3.31 8.75 -3.56
CA ASN A 18 -4.34 8.52 -4.56
C ASN A 18 -5.38 7.49 -4.05
N ALA A 19 -4.92 6.38 -3.48
CA ALA A 19 -5.78 5.35 -2.92
C ALA A 19 -6.72 5.90 -1.82
N VAL A 20 -6.20 6.69 -0.88
CA VAL A 20 -7.05 7.25 0.20
C VAL A 20 -8.08 8.24 -0.34
N LEU A 21 -7.73 9.03 -1.36
CA LEU A 21 -8.68 9.96 -1.99
C LEU A 21 -9.80 9.21 -2.74
N LYS A 22 -9.47 8.12 -3.46
CA LYS A 22 -10.46 7.29 -4.16
C LYS A 22 -11.38 6.57 -3.17
N LEU A 23 -10.84 5.98 -2.12
CA LEU A 23 -11.62 5.33 -1.06
C LEU A 23 -12.53 6.33 -0.33
N ALA A 24 -12.03 7.52 -0.01
CA ALA A 24 -12.83 8.57 0.62
C ALA A 24 -13.97 9.06 -0.29
N ALA A 25 -13.75 9.16 -1.60
CA ALA A 25 -14.79 9.53 -2.57
C ALA A 25 -15.93 8.49 -2.63
N GLU A 26 -15.65 7.23 -2.27
CA GLU A 26 -16.66 6.15 -2.15
C GLU A 26 -17.31 6.10 -0.74
N GLY A 27 -17.04 7.08 0.13
CA GLY A 27 -17.62 7.16 1.47
C GLY A 27 -16.92 6.32 2.54
N THR A 28 -15.66 5.91 2.29
CA THR A 28 -14.84 5.21 3.28
C THR A 28 -14.12 6.24 4.17
N GLY A 29 -14.22 6.09 5.50
CA GLY A 29 -13.41 6.84 6.46
C GLY A 29 -11.94 6.43 6.36
N ILE A 30 -11.00 7.37 6.54
CA ILE A 30 -9.58 7.14 6.27
C ILE A 30 -8.72 7.37 7.51
N ILE A 31 -7.91 6.36 7.86
CA ILE A 31 -6.70 6.54 8.67
C ILE A 31 -5.51 6.39 7.70
N LEU A 32 -4.80 7.48 7.46
CA LEU A 32 -3.57 7.41 6.66
C LEU A 32 -2.34 7.54 7.53
N THR A 33 -1.22 6.93 7.10
CA THR A 33 0.04 7.13 7.82
C THR A 33 1.08 7.89 6.99
N TRP A 34 1.97 8.55 7.70
CA TRP A 34 3.13 9.26 7.15
C TRP A 34 4.36 8.96 8.02
N ASN A 35 5.57 9.07 7.44
CA ASN A 35 6.82 8.96 8.19
C ASN A 35 7.46 10.34 8.38
N ASN A 36 7.85 11.00 7.29
CA ASN A 36 8.53 12.30 7.31
C ASN A 36 7.68 13.46 6.74
N SER A 37 6.57 13.15 6.05
CA SER A 37 5.76 14.11 5.29
C SER A 37 4.48 14.48 6.05
N GLN A 38 4.65 15.13 7.22
CA GLN A 38 3.50 15.49 8.09
C GLN A 38 2.57 16.50 7.42
N GLN A 39 3.13 17.52 6.78
CA GLN A 39 2.32 18.57 6.17
C GLN A 39 1.46 18.01 5.04
N GLU A 40 2.04 17.21 4.16
CA GLU A 40 1.32 16.55 3.06
C GLU A 40 0.23 15.61 3.57
N ALA A 41 0.49 14.91 4.69
CA ALA A 41 -0.54 14.07 5.31
C ALA A 41 -1.72 14.90 5.82
N GLN A 42 -1.46 16.04 6.45
CA GLN A 42 -2.51 16.95 6.90
C GLN A 42 -3.26 17.62 5.74
N ASP A 43 -2.56 17.89 4.62
CA ASP A 43 -3.21 18.41 3.40
C ASP A 43 -4.21 17.37 2.84
N VAL A 44 -3.85 16.09 2.84
CA VAL A 44 -4.76 15.00 2.43
C VAL A 44 -5.96 14.91 3.35
N VAL A 45 -5.77 15.00 4.68
CA VAL A 45 -6.89 15.03 5.63
C VAL A 45 -7.83 16.17 5.32
N ARG A 46 -7.30 17.40 5.17
CA ARG A 46 -8.12 18.58 4.85
C ARG A 46 -8.87 18.44 3.52
N GLU A 47 -8.24 17.82 2.51
CA GLU A 47 -8.88 17.57 1.23
C GLU A 47 -10.09 16.62 1.37
N ILE A 48 -9.94 15.55 2.16
CA ILE A 48 -11.02 14.58 2.41
C ILE A 48 -12.15 15.24 3.22
N GLU A 49 -11.81 15.95 4.29
CA GLU A 49 -12.78 16.64 5.14
C GLU A 49 -13.53 17.76 4.39
N GLY A 50 -12.83 18.50 3.53
CA GLY A 50 -13.43 19.51 2.67
C GLY A 50 -14.45 18.97 1.67
N LYS A 51 -14.40 17.67 1.38
CA LYS A 51 -15.39 16.94 0.56
C LYS A 51 -16.45 16.20 1.40
N GLY A 52 -16.48 16.42 2.72
CA GLY A 52 -17.45 15.85 3.65
C GLY A 52 -17.10 14.44 4.16
N GLY A 53 -15.90 13.92 3.84
CA GLY A 53 -15.40 12.66 4.38
C GLY A 53 -14.80 12.83 5.79
N LYS A 54 -14.41 11.71 6.41
CA LYS A 54 -13.69 11.69 7.68
C LYS A 54 -12.30 11.10 7.48
N ALA A 55 -11.28 11.77 8.00
CA ALA A 55 -9.91 11.28 7.91
C ALA A 55 -9.09 11.63 9.16
N ALA A 56 -8.07 10.81 9.44
CA ALA A 56 -7.05 11.09 10.43
C ALA A 56 -5.67 10.69 9.89
N ALA A 57 -4.64 11.44 10.26
CA ALA A 57 -3.26 11.16 9.90
C ALA A 57 -2.44 10.77 11.14
N LEU A 58 -1.75 9.63 11.10
CA LEU A 58 -0.92 9.12 12.19
C LEU A 58 0.52 8.94 11.69
N GLN A 59 1.49 9.26 12.56
CA GLN A 59 2.89 9.00 12.22
C GLN A 59 3.24 7.53 12.40
N LEU A 60 3.90 6.94 11.41
CA LEU A 60 4.39 5.57 11.45
C LEU A 60 5.64 5.42 10.57
N ASN A 61 6.73 4.96 11.18
CA ASN A 61 7.84 4.36 10.46
C ASN A 61 7.62 2.84 10.38
N VAL A 62 7.26 2.34 9.19
CA VAL A 62 7.01 0.90 9.00
C VAL A 62 8.26 0.03 9.15
N GLY A 63 9.46 0.63 9.13
CA GLY A 63 10.72 -0.07 9.41
C GLY A 63 11.02 -0.26 10.91
N ASP A 64 10.29 0.44 11.80
CA ASP A 64 10.49 0.39 13.24
C ASP A 64 9.41 -0.45 13.93
N THR A 65 9.64 -1.76 13.98
CA THR A 65 8.69 -2.71 14.59
C THR A 65 8.49 -2.50 16.10
N ALA A 66 9.44 -1.89 16.80
CA ALA A 66 9.32 -1.61 18.23
C ALA A 66 8.22 -0.56 18.53
N SER A 67 7.89 0.29 17.57
CA SER A 67 6.85 1.30 17.70
C SER A 67 5.42 0.76 17.53
N PHE A 68 5.22 -0.45 16.99
CA PHE A 68 3.91 -0.93 16.51
C PHE A 68 2.86 -1.12 17.61
N SER A 69 3.27 -1.53 18.81
CA SER A 69 2.31 -1.65 19.93
C SER A 69 1.72 -0.29 20.30
N ARG A 70 2.55 0.74 20.39
CA ARG A 70 2.10 2.13 20.63
C ARG A 70 1.24 2.63 19.47
N PHE A 71 1.63 2.33 18.24
CA PHE A 71 0.86 2.71 17.05
C PHE A 71 -0.53 2.05 17.04
N ALA A 72 -0.64 0.77 17.36
CA ALA A 72 -1.94 0.08 17.47
C ALA A 72 -2.85 0.74 18.50
N GLN A 73 -2.29 1.19 19.64
CA GLN A 73 -3.07 1.95 20.62
C GLN A 73 -3.55 3.29 20.04
N GLN A 74 -2.69 4.02 19.31
CA GLN A 74 -3.09 5.27 18.65
C GLN A 74 -4.21 5.04 17.62
N VAL A 75 -4.15 3.95 16.85
CA VAL A 75 -5.22 3.56 15.93
C VAL A 75 -6.52 3.32 16.68
N LYS A 76 -6.49 2.56 17.79
CA LYS A 76 -7.67 2.30 18.62
C LYS A 76 -8.29 3.60 19.15
N ASP A 77 -7.47 4.49 19.70
CA ASP A 77 -7.93 5.77 20.24
C ASP A 77 -8.53 6.65 19.14
N THR A 78 -7.92 6.65 17.95
CA THR A 78 -8.43 7.38 16.77
C THR A 78 -9.77 6.83 16.30
N LEU A 79 -9.93 5.51 16.23
CA LEU A 79 -11.19 4.86 15.89
C LEU A 79 -12.31 5.27 16.84
N GLN A 80 -12.02 5.26 18.14
CA GLN A 80 -12.99 5.69 19.15
C GLN A 80 -13.34 7.17 19.04
N HIS A 81 -12.32 8.02 18.89
CA HIS A 81 -12.52 9.47 18.88
C HIS A 81 -13.27 9.95 17.64
N VAL A 82 -12.90 9.46 16.45
CA VAL A 82 -13.41 9.97 15.17
C VAL A 82 -14.68 9.24 14.72
N TRP A 83 -14.76 7.91 14.94
CA TRP A 83 -15.85 7.08 14.41
C TRP A 83 -16.69 6.38 15.47
N GLN A 84 -16.36 6.49 16.76
CA GLN A 84 -16.98 5.76 17.87
C GLN A 84 -17.01 4.24 17.59
N ARG A 85 -15.88 3.71 17.08
CA ARG A 85 -15.71 2.30 16.73
C ARG A 85 -14.45 1.71 17.37
N ASP A 86 -14.45 0.38 17.56
CA ASP A 86 -13.31 -0.38 18.07
C ASP A 86 -12.48 -1.03 16.96
N THR A 87 -13.02 -1.08 15.75
CA THR A 87 -12.41 -1.79 14.61
C THR A 87 -12.50 -0.97 13.32
N PHE A 88 -11.56 -1.23 12.41
CA PHE A 88 -11.60 -0.76 11.03
C PHE A 88 -11.80 -1.94 10.06
N ASP A 89 -12.13 -1.65 8.80
CA ASP A 89 -12.57 -2.65 7.83
C ASP A 89 -11.44 -3.06 6.87
N TYR A 90 -10.58 -2.13 6.45
CA TYR A 90 -9.57 -2.36 5.40
C TYR A 90 -8.17 -1.94 5.84
N LEU A 91 -7.19 -2.82 5.65
CA LEU A 91 -5.76 -2.52 5.79
C LEU A 91 -5.10 -2.51 4.41
N VAL A 92 -4.43 -1.41 4.06
CA VAL A 92 -3.59 -1.33 2.85
C VAL A 92 -2.13 -1.16 3.25
N ASN A 93 -1.33 -2.19 3.07
CA ASN A 93 0.12 -2.15 3.26
C ASN A 93 0.80 -1.57 2.01
N ASN A 94 0.81 -0.24 1.91
CA ASN A 94 1.31 0.48 0.75
C ASN A 94 2.68 1.16 1.02
N ALA A 95 2.99 1.55 2.26
CA ALA A 95 4.23 2.25 2.57
C ALA A 95 5.46 1.53 1.99
N GLY A 96 6.36 2.30 1.39
CA GLY A 96 7.57 1.76 0.80
C GLY A 96 8.47 2.84 0.23
N THR A 97 9.72 2.46 -0.03
CA THR A 97 10.77 3.28 -0.65
C THR A 97 11.35 2.55 -1.86
N GLY A 98 11.89 3.29 -2.83
CA GLY A 98 12.65 2.68 -3.91
C GLY A 98 14.07 2.35 -3.44
N LEU A 99 14.55 1.15 -3.76
CA LEU A 99 15.96 0.80 -3.72
C LEU A 99 16.38 0.42 -5.14
N TYR A 100 17.43 1.03 -5.64
CA TYR A 100 18.00 0.76 -6.94
C TYR A 100 19.50 0.67 -6.81
N GLU A 101 20.02 -0.56 -6.68
CA GLU A 101 21.43 -0.86 -6.48
C GLU A 101 21.78 -2.18 -7.18
N PRO A 102 22.89 -2.25 -7.96
CA PRO A 102 23.37 -3.50 -8.52
C PRO A 102 23.56 -4.58 -7.44
N TYR A 103 23.27 -5.83 -7.80
CA TYR A 103 23.40 -6.96 -6.87
C TYR A 103 24.77 -7.04 -6.21
N THR A 104 25.83 -6.77 -6.99
CA THR A 104 27.22 -6.83 -6.51
C THR A 104 27.63 -5.68 -5.59
N GLU A 105 26.81 -4.61 -5.53
CA GLU A 105 27.11 -3.38 -4.79
C GLU A 105 26.13 -3.15 -3.62
N THR A 106 25.04 -3.96 -3.57
CA THR A 106 24.07 -3.88 -2.48
C THR A 106 24.75 -4.20 -1.15
N THR A 107 24.75 -3.24 -0.24
CA THR A 107 25.27 -3.41 1.12
C THR A 107 24.28 -4.12 2.02
N GLU A 108 24.77 -4.75 3.12
CA GLU A 108 23.93 -5.36 4.14
C GLU A 108 22.94 -4.36 4.75
N ALA A 109 23.37 -3.12 5.00
CA ALA A 109 22.50 -2.06 5.52
C ALA A 109 21.35 -1.74 4.57
N GLN A 110 21.60 -1.64 3.27
CA GLN A 110 20.54 -1.43 2.26
C GLN A 110 19.58 -2.62 2.17
N PHE A 111 20.11 -3.84 2.29
CA PHE A 111 19.31 -5.06 2.34
C PHE A 111 18.40 -5.07 3.58
N ASP A 112 18.94 -4.76 4.76
CA ASP A 112 18.20 -4.71 6.02
C ASP A 112 17.12 -3.62 6.00
N ASP A 113 17.41 -2.46 5.45
CA ASP A 113 16.41 -1.39 5.27
C ASP A 113 15.28 -1.84 4.35
N ALA A 114 15.61 -2.47 3.22
CA ALA A 114 14.60 -3.01 2.31
C ALA A 114 13.76 -4.11 2.97
N LEU A 115 14.41 -5.04 3.70
CA LEU A 115 13.73 -6.07 4.47
C LEU A 115 12.79 -5.48 5.53
N ASN A 116 13.29 -4.52 6.31
CA ASN A 116 12.51 -3.89 7.39
C ASN A 116 11.28 -3.15 6.84
N ILE A 117 11.43 -2.39 5.74
CA ILE A 117 10.35 -1.57 5.19
C ILE A 117 9.35 -2.41 4.40
N HIS A 118 9.82 -3.34 3.56
CA HIS A 118 8.97 -3.99 2.54
C HIS A 118 8.45 -5.37 2.93
N PHE A 119 9.03 -6.01 3.96
CA PHE A 119 8.59 -7.34 4.38
C PHE A 119 8.36 -7.44 5.90
N LYS A 120 9.38 -7.21 6.71
CA LYS A 120 9.27 -7.35 8.17
C LYS A 120 8.25 -6.37 8.77
N GLY A 121 8.27 -5.13 8.32
CA GLY A 121 7.32 -4.11 8.76
C GLY A 121 5.86 -4.49 8.47
N PRO A 122 5.46 -4.71 7.22
CA PRO A 122 4.10 -5.14 6.89
C PRO A 122 3.68 -6.45 7.59
N PHE A 123 4.60 -7.40 7.78
CA PHE A 123 4.34 -8.65 8.49
C PHE A 123 3.90 -8.37 9.93
N PHE A 124 4.75 -7.70 10.72
CA PHE A 124 4.48 -7.46 12.15
C PHE A 124 3.44 -6.38 12.39
N LEU A 125 3.35 -5.37 11.51
CA LEU A 125 2.30 -4.36 11.59
C LEU A 125 0.92 -5.00 11.41
N THR A 126 0.75 -5.85 10.40
CA THR A 126 -0.50 -6.57 10.18
C THR A 126 -0.83 -7.44 11.39
N GLN A 127 0.13 -8.19 11.93
CA GLN A 127 -0.06 -9.01 13.12
C GLN A 127 -0.52 -8.17 14.32
N GLN A 128 0.11 -7.02 14.55
CA GLN A 128 -0.21 -6.12 15.66
C GLN A 128 -1.60 -5.45 15.51
N LEU A 129 -2.00 -5.13 14.27
CA LEU A 129 -3.29 -4.51 13.96
C LEU A 129 -4.43 -5.52 13.82
N LEU A 130 -4.14 -6.82 13.74
CA LEU A 130 -5.13 -7.86 13.48
C LEU A 130 -6.32 -7.88 14.47
N PRO A 131 -6.14 -7.60 15.79
CA PRO A 131 -7.26 -7.46 16.72
C PRO A 131 -8.20 -6.28 16.42
N LEU A 132 -7.72 -5.27 15.70
CA LEU A 132 -8.48 -4.08 15.31
C LEU A 132 -9.13 -4.20 13.92
N ILE A 133 -8.80 -5.25 13.15
CA ILE A 133 -9.46 -5.51 11.87
C ILE A 133 -10.77 -6.26 12.15
N LYS A 134 -11.86 -5.73 11.64
CA LYS A 134 -13.19 -6.32 11.76
C LYS A 134 -13.26 -7.66 11.03
N ASP A 135 -14.01 -8.63 11.57
CA ASP A 135 -14.33 -9.86 10.86
C ASP A 135 -15.09 -9.54 9.56
N GLY A 136 -14.75 -10.23 8.49
CA GLY A 136 -15.20 -9.90 7.13
C GLY A 136 -14.46 -8.70 6.51
N GLY A 137 -13.40 -8.21 7.17
CA GLY A 137 -12.53 -7.14 6.66
C GLY A 137 -11.65 -7.59 5.50
N ARG A 138 -10.78 -6.67 5.02
CA ARG A 138 -9.88 -6.95 3.89
C ARG A 138 -8.49 -6.40 4.13
N ILE A 139 -7.49 -7.15 3.69
CA ILE A 139 -6.09 -6.73 3.66
C ILE A 139 -5.64 -6.69 2.20
N LEU A 140 -5.08 -5.56 1.79
CA LEU A 140 -4.47 -5.41 0.48
C LEU A 140 -2.99 -5.06 0.65
N ASN A 141 -2.12 -5.98 0.24
CA ASN A 141 -0.68 -5.75 0.19
C ASN A 141 -0.31 -5.11 -1.15
N VAL A 142 0.80 -4.36 -1.20
CA VAL A 142 1.31 -3.78 -2.43
C VAL A 142 2.64 -4.42 -2.80
N SER A 143 2.63 -5.18 -3.91
CA SER A 143 3.80 -5.76 -4.56
C SER A 143 4.38 -4.81 -5.62
N SER A 144 4.92 -5.37 -6.66
CA SER A 144 5.44 -4.70 -7.85
C SER A 144 5.46 -5.67 -9.01
N GLY A 145 5.34 -5.18 -10.25
CA GLY A 145 5.63 -5.95 -11.45
C GLY A 145 7.04 -6.55 -11.43
N LEU A 146 8.00 -5.91 -10.76
CA LEU A 146 9.39 -6.38 -10.60
C LEU A 146 9.51 -7.73 -9.86
N ALA A 147 8.47 -8.20 -9.17
CA ALA A 147 8.44 -9.56 -8.63
C ALA A 147 8.21 -10.64 -9.71
N ARG A 148 7.77 -10.25 -10.91
CA ARG A 148 7.52 -11.14 -12.06
C ARG A 148 8.57 -10.98 -13.17
N PHE A 149 8.89 -9.74 -13.54
CA PHE A 149 9.93 -9.44 -14.52
C PHE A 149 11.13 -8.80 -13.87
N THR A 150 12.28 -8.85 -14.55
CA THR A 150 13.56 -8.40 -13.97
C THR A 150 14.02 -7.09 -14.58
N GLN A 151 14.53 -6.21 -13.70
CA GLN A 151 15.26 -5.02 -14.09
C GLN A 151 16.55 -4.95 -13.26
N PRO A 152 17.73 -4.89 -13.89
CA PRO A 152 18.98 -4.76 -13.16
C PRO A 152 18.94 -3.62 -12.13
N GLY A 153 19.53 -3.86 -10.97
CA GLY A 153 19.51 -2.91 -9.85
C GLY A 153 18.29 -2.99 -8.92
N SER A 154 17.26 -3.75 -9.29
CA SER A 154 16.02 -3.85 -8.48
C SER A 154 15.90 -5.15 -7.68
N GLY A 155 16.94 -6.00 -7.69
CA GLY A 155 16.85 -7.38 -7.16
C GLY A 155 16.46 -7.47 -5.70
N THR A 156 17.07 -6.66 -4.83
CA THR A 156 16.75 -6.65 -3.38
C THR A 156 15.31 -6.23 -3.13
N TYR A 157 14.87 -5.12 -3.74
CA TYR A 157 13.49 -4.66 -3.66
C TYR A 157 12.50 -5.72 -4.18
N ALA A 158 12.77 -6.28 -5.36
CA ALA A 158 11.93 -7.29 -6.00
C ALA A 158 11.81 -8.56 -5.15
N ALA A 159 12.90 -9.00 -4.50
CA ALA A 159 12.89 -10.15 -3.60
C ALA A 159 11.93 -9.93 -2.41
N MET A 160 11.92 -8.74 -1.79
CA MET A 160 11.00 -8.41 -0.71
C MET A 160 9.54 -8.37 -1.20
N LYS A 161 9.29 -7.86 -2.40
CA LYS A 161 7.95 -7.86 -3.00
C LYS A 161 7.47 -9.28 -3.35
N GLY A 162 8.36 -10.16 -3.83
CA GLY A 162 8.08 -11.58 -4.02
C GLY A 162 7.75 -12.30 -2.70
N ALA A 163 8.49 -12.00 -1.62
CA ALA A 163 8.21 -12.51 -0.28
C ALA A 163 6.80 -12.10 0.20
N MET A 164 6.38 -10.85 -0.06
CA MET A 164 5.02 -10.39 0.24
C MET A 164 3.94 -11.13 -0.55
N GLU A 165 4.21 -11.53 -1.79
CA GLU A 165 3.27 -12.34 -2.60
C GLU A 165 3.06 -13.73 -1.98
N VAL A 166 4.13 -14.34 -1.46
CA VAL A 166 4.03 -15.61 -0.72
C VAL A 166 3.25 -15.39 0.58
N LEU A 167 3.63 -14.41 1.40
CA LEU A 167 2.97 -14.09 2.67
C LEU A 167 1.47 -13.84 2.50
N THR A 168 1.07 -13.15 1.44
CA THR A 168 -0.35 -12.87 1.14
C THR A 168 -1.19 -14.15 1.08
N ARG A 169 -0.68 -15.22 0.47
CA ARG A 169 -1.40 -16.50 0.39
C ARG A 169 -1.54 -17.17 1.77
N TYR A 170 -0.51 -17.09 2.61
CA TYR A 170 -0.57 -17.62 3.98
C TYR A 170 -1.54 -16.80 4.84
N GLN A 171 -1.46 -15.47 4.80
CA GLN A 171 -2.42 -14.59 5.49
C GLN A 171 -3.86 -14.90 5.07
N ALA A 172 -4.11 -15.05 3.76
CA ALA A 172 -5.43 -15.38 3.24
C ALA A 172 -5.97 -16.71 3.77
N LYS A 173 -5.09 -17.72 3.88
CA LYS A 173 -5.46 -19.04 4.41
C LYS A 173 -5.73 -19.00 5.91
N GLU A 174 -4.86 -18.36 6.67
CA GLU A 174 -4.93 -18.35 8.14
C GLU A 174 -6.05 -17.43 8.67
N LEU A 175 -6.34 -16.32 7.96
CA LEU A 175 -7.36 -15.35 8.36
C LEU A 175 -8.77 -15.66 7.80
N GLY A 176 -8.87 -16.68 6.95
CA GLY A 176 -10.13 -17.07 6.32
C GLY A 176 -11.23 -17.45 7.31
N ALA A 177 -10.90 -18.03 8.46
CA ALA A 177 -11.88 -18.35 9.52
C ALA A 177 -12.56 -17.09 10.12
N ARG A 178 -11.91 -15.92 10.04
CA ARG A 178 -12.48 -14.62 10.40
C ARG A 178 -13.21 -13.93 9.23
N GLY A 179 -13.31 -14.59 8.07
CA GLY A 179 -13.85 -14.00 6.85
C GLY A 179 -12.99 -12.87 6.27
N ILE A 180 -11.74 -12.70 6.74
CA ILE A 180 -10.83 -11.68 6.24
C ILE A 180 -10.21 -12.16 4.94
N SER A 181 -10.43 -11.41 3.84
CA SER A 181 -9.75 -11.67 2.58
C SER A 181 -8.43 -10.90 2.50
N VAL A 182 -7.42 -11.55 1.91
CA VAL A 182 -6.09 -10.95 1.73
C VAL A 182 -5.67 -11.11 0.28
N ASN A 183 -5.43 -10.00 -0.40
CA ASN A 183 -4.95 -9.97 -1.78
C ASN A 183 -3.71 -9.07 -1.89
N ILE A 184 -3.06 -9.11 -3.04
CA ILE A 184 -1.91 -8.25 -3.31
C ILE A 184 -2.01 -7.66 -4.72
N ILE A 185 -1.84 -6.34 -4.81
CA ILE A 185 -1.77 -5.61 -6.08
C ILE A 185 -0.31 -5.44 -6.49
N ALA A 186 0.00 -5.63 -7.76
CA ALA A 186 1.32 -5.47 -8.34
C ALA A 186 1.31 -4.37 -9.41
N PRO A 187 1.60 -3.10 -9.06
CA PRO A 187 1.71 -2.01 -10.00
C PRO A 187 2.86 -2.21 -10.99
N GLY A 188 2.68 -1.71 -12.22
CA GLY A 188 3.75 -1.49 -13.19
C GLY A 188 4.53 -0.21 -12.89
N ALA A 189 5.12 0.40 -13.92
CA ALA A 189 5.76 1.70 -13.82
C ALA A 189 4.70 2.81 -13.76
N ILE A 190 4.70 3.60 -12.68
CA ILE A 190 3.69 4.64 -12.41
C ILE A 190 4.38 6.00 -12.19
N GLU A 191 3.82 7.06 -12.73
CA GLU A 191 4.28 8.45 -12.55
C GLU A 191 3.98 8.96 -11.13
N THR A 192 4.91 8.74 -10.21
CA THR A 192 4.83 9.20 -8.81
C THR A 192 6.18 9.73 -8.35
N ASP A 193 6.26 10.18 -7.09
CA ASP A 193 7.53 10.53 -6.43
C ASP A 193 8.37 9.31 -6.03
N PHE A 194 7.88 8.09 -6.25
CA PHE A 194 8.61 6.87 -5.91
C PHE A 194 9.94 6.79 -6.65
N GLY A 195 11.00 6.37 -5.94
CA GLY A 195 12.34 6.31 -6.50
C GLY A 195 12.88 7.67 -6.98
N GLY A 196 12.45 8.77 -6.33
CA GLY A 196 12.88 10.13 -6.70
C GLY A 196 12.18 10.69 -7.94
N GLY A 197 11.01 10.17 -8.32
CA GLY A 197 10.23 10.69 -9.45
C GLY A 197 10.75 10.27 -10.83
N ARG A 198 11.67 9.32 -10.90
CA ARG A 198 12.37 8.95 -12.15
C ARG A 198 11.45 8.63 -13.33
N VAL A 199 10.33 7.93 -13.07
CA VAL A 199 9.36 7.57 -14.13
C VAL A 199 8.62 8.80 -14.64
N ARG A 200 8.29 9.75 -13.77
CA ARG A 200 7.57 10.99 -14.08
C ARG A 200 8.48 12.03 -14.74
N ASP A 201 9.69 12.22 -14.20
CA ASP A 201 10.53 13.39 -14.49
C ASP A 201 11.59 13.12 -15.59
N ASN A 202 11.85 11.85 -15.94
CA ASN A 202 12.77 11.47 -17.00
C ASN A 202 11.99 10.99 -18.26
N ALA A 203 11.89 11.86 -19.25
CA ALA A 203 11.13 11.59 -20.48
C ALA A 203 11.65 10.38 -21.28
N GLU A 204 12.97 10.15 -21.32
CA GLU A 204 13.55 9.01 -22.04
C GLU A 204 13.19 7.69 -21.34
N LEU A 205 13.32 7.65 -20.02
CA LEU A 205 12.92 6.48 -19.22
C LEU A 205 11.42 6.23 -19.36
N ASN A 206 10.60 7.28 -19.28
CA ASN A 206 9.15 7.19 -19.42
C ASN A 206 8.78 6.57 -20.78
N GLN A 207 9.34 7.08 -21.88
CA GLN A 207 9.10 6.56 -23.23
C GLN A 207 9.59 5.11 -23.38
N LEU A 208 10.75 4.77 -22.83
CA LEU A 208 11.25 3.39 -22.82
C LEU A 208 10.27 2.44 -22.12
N LEU A 209 9.81 2.79 -20.93
CA LEU A 209 8.85 1.97 -20.16
C LEU A 209 7.48 1.91 -20.85
N ALA A 210 7.02 3.00 -21.45
CA ALA A 210 5.81 3.05 -22.25
C ALA A 210 5.88 2.10 -23.45
N SER A 211 7.02 2.03 -24.15
CA SER A 211 7.23 1.13 -25.28
C SER A 211 7.21 -0.36 -24.89
N GLN A 212 7.45 -0.67 -23.62
CA GLN A 212 7.41 -2.03 -23.08
C GLN A 212 6.06 -2.36 -22.42
N THR A 213 5.11 -1.44 -22.49
CA THR A 213 3.77 -1.57 -21.92
C THR A 213 2.76 -1.73 -23.04
N ALA A 214 1.94 -2.78 -23.01
CA ALA A 214 0.98 -3.08 -24.09
C ALA A 214 -0.01 -1.93 -24.38
N LEU A 215 -0.42 -1.19 -23.32
CA LEU A 215 -1.27 -0.01 -23.47
C LEU A 215 -0.53 1.25 -23.94
N GLY A 216 0.78 1.16 -24.26
CA GLY A 216 1.58 2.21 -24.90
C GLY A 216 1.88 3.43 -24.00
N ARG A 217 1.67 3.33 -22.70
CA ARG A 217 1.98 4.37 -21.71
C ARG A 217 2.41 3.78 -20.39
N VAL A 218 3.12 4.56 -19.59
CA VAL A 218 3.25 4.30 -18.15
C VAL A 218 1.92 4.56 -17.43
N GLY A 219 1.76 3.99 -16.24
CA GLY A 219 0.56 4.21 -15.44
C GLY A 219 0.56 5.57 -14.75
N LEU A 220 -0.63 6.05 -14.43
CA LEU A 220 -0.87 7.20 -13.58
C LEU A 220 -1.27 6.74 -12.17
N PRO A 221 -1.13 7.59 -11.13
CA PRO A 221 -1.61 7.25 -9.78
C PRO A 221 -3.06 6.79 -9.76
N ASP A 222 -3.93 7.38 -10.61
CA ASP A 222 -5.35 7.03 -10.71
C ASP A 222 -5.58 5.58 -11.17
N ASP A 223 -4.75 5.06 -12.07
CA ASP A 223 -4.86 3.67 -12.53
C ASP A 223 -4.74 2.68 -11.35
N ILE A 224 -3.95 3.04 -10.33
CA ILE A 224 -3.73 2.20 -9.16
C ILE A 224 -4.74 2.50 -8.04
N GLY A 225 -5.05 3.77 -7.81
CA GLY A 225 -6.02 4.16 -6.78
C GLY A 225 -7.41 3.60 -7.06
N ASP A 226 -7.88 3.67 -8.30
CA ASP A 226 -9.16 3.10 -8.72
C ASP A 226 -9.16 1.57 -8.59
N ALA A 227 -8.04 0.91 -8.93
CA ALA A 227 -7.89 -0.53 -8.74
C ALA A 227 -7.92 -0.92 -7.25
N ILE A 228 -7.27 -0.15 -6.35
CA ILE A 228 -7.31 -0.38 -4.90
C ILE A 228 -8.73 -0.23 -4.38
N ALA A 229 -9.45 0.83 -4.76
CA ALA A 229 -10.83 1.04 -4.35
C ALA A 229 -11.74 -0.11 -4.82
N ALA A 230 -11.60 -0.52 -6.09
CA ALA A 230 -12.34 -1.66 -6.63
C ALA A 230 -12.05 -2.97 -5.88
N LEU A 231 -10.77 -3.27 -5.58
CA LEU A 231 -10.35 -4.49 -4.87
C LEU A 231 -10.87 -4.55 -3.42
N LEU A 232 -11.05 -3.40 -2.79
CA LEU A 232 -11.61 -3.29 -1.45
C LEU A 232 -13.15 -3.20 -1.43
N SER A 233 -13.78 -3.08 -2.59
CA SER A 233 -15.24 -2.98 -2.69
C SER A 233 -15.93 -4.31 -2.36
N ASP A 234 -17.19 -4.24 -1.89
CA ASP A 234 -18.00 -5.43 -1.59
C ASP A 234 -18.31 -6.28 -2.83
N LYS A 235 -18.11 -5.74 -4.04
CA LYS A 235 -18.34 -6.44 -5.32
C LYS A 235 -17.35 -7.59 -5.56
N LEU A 236 -16.17 -7.55 -4.93
CA LEU A 236 -15.11 -8.56 -5.08
C LEU A 236 -14.94 -9.43 -3.82
N GLY A 237 -16.04 -9.65 -3.07
CA GLY A 237 -16.03 -10.39 -1.81
C GLY A 237 -15.53 -11.85 -1.90
N TRP A 238 -15.56 -12.48 -3.08
CA TRP A 238 -15.07 -13.85 -3.29
C TRP A 238 -13.61 -13.91 -3.78
N MET A 239 -12.95 -12.74 -3.95
CA MET A 239 -11.54 -12.68 -4.32
C MET A 239 -10.66 -12.80 -3.09
N ASN A 240 -9.83 -13.85 -3.03
CA ASN A 240 -8.91 -14.11 -1.92
C ASN A 240 -7.61 -14.75 -2.42
N ALA A 241 -6.49 -14.45 -1.77
CA ALA A 241 -5.15 -14.98 -2.08
C ALA A 241 -4.64 -14.67 -3.51
N GLN A 242 -5.18 -13.63 -4.17
CA GLN A 242 -4.84 -13.29 -5.55
C GLN A 242 -3.74 -12.25 -5.61
N ARG A 243 -2.84 -12.44 -6.62
CA ARG A 243 -1.93 -11.41 -7.10
C ARG A 243 -2.55 -10.76 -8.32
N ILE A 244 -2.90 -9.50 -8.19
CA ILE A 244 -3.52 -8.73 -9.26
C ILE A 244 -2.48 -7.76 -9.84
N GLU A 245 -2.05 -8.01 -11.07
CA GLU A 245 -1.16 -7.09 -11.76
C GLU A 245 -1.94 -5.96 -12.41
N VAL A 246 -1.53 -4.72 -12.10
CA VAL A 246 -2.09 -3.50 -12.69
C VAL A 246 -0.92 -2.73 -13.31
N SER A 247 -0.52 -3.15 -14.51
CA SER A 247 0.70 -2.70 -15.17
C SER A 247 0.49 -2.22 -16.61
N GLY A 248 -0.77 -2.17 -17.09
CA GLY A 248 -1.05 -1.88 -18.49
C GLY A 248 -0.51 -2.94 -19.46
N GLY A 249 -0.19 -4.15 -18.95
CA GLY A 249 0.41 -5.21 -19.76
C GLY A 249 1.92 -5.00 -19.98
N MET A 250 2.63 -4.54 -18.97
CA MET A 250 4.08 -4.36 -19.03
C MET A 250 4.80 -5.70 -19.11
N PHE A 251 5.71 -5.85 -20.08
CA PHE A 251 6.50 -7.08 -20.33
C PHE A 251 5.63 -8.34 -20.50
N LEU A 252 4.61 -8.27 -21.33
CA LEU A 252 3.84 -9.43 -21.81
C LEU A 252 4.62 -10.25 -22.83
#